data_a9a9447ae5b10fbef45f32557c3d0e94
#
_entry.id   a9a9447ae5b10fbef45f32557c3d0e94
#
_cell.length_a   1.000
_cell.length_b   1.000
_cell.length_c   1.000
_cell.angle_alpha   90.00
_cell.angle_beta   90.00
_cell.angle_gamma   90.00
#
_symmetry.space_group_name_H-M   'P 1'
#
loop_
_entity.id
_entity.type
_entity.pdbx_description
1 polymer ?
#
loop_
_entity_poly.entity_id
_entity_poly.type
_entity_poly.pdbx_seq_one_letter_code
_entity_poly.pdbx_strand_id
1 'polypeptide(L)'
;YFNYKKNNKIFLGDAGSLLFGTIISIYTISILSNGYIIKQEYDLHKILFVISILFYPIVDIVRVFFLRIYKGRSPFIADKNHIHHLLLNKFSKHSSVVLILTLSTLTVILLFQSVF
;
A
#
# COMPACT_ATOMS: atom_id res chain seq x y z
N TYR A 1 -1.27 5.16 -20.32
CA TYR A 1 -2.04 5.94 -21.31
C TYR A 1 -3.54 5.99 -20.98
N PHE A 2 -4.14 4.85 -20.62
CA PHE A 2 -5.60 4.72 -20.41
C PHE A 2 -6.13 5.48 -19.17
N ASN A 3 -5.40 5.66 -18.11
CA ASN A 3 -5.88 6.39 -16.93
C ASN A 3 -5.42 7.86 -16.86
N TYR A 4 -4.66 8.33 -17.85
CA TYR A 4 -4.15 9.69 -17.89
C TYR A 4 -5.13 10.68 -18.54
N LYS A 5 -5.96 10.24 -19.48
CA LYS A 5 -6.99 11.08 -20.14
C LYS A 5 -8.32 11.01 -19.39
N LYS A 6 -9.00 12.15 -19.25
CA LYS A 6 -10.28 12.29 -18.53
C LYS A 6 -11.38 11.32 -19.03
N ASN A 7 -11.38 10.96 -20.31
CA ASN A 7 -12.44 10.18 -20.95
C ASN A 7 -12.15 8.68 -21.10
N ASN A 8 -10.94 8.19 -20.76
CA ASN A 8 -10.54 6.81 -20.95
C ASN A 8 -10.09 6.20 -19.61
N LYS A 9 -10.97 6.22 -18.61
CA LYS A 9 -10.69 5.56 -17.33
C LYS A 9 -11.04 4.08 -17.41
N ILE A 10 -10.06 3.22 -17.21
CA ILE A 10 -10.25 1.78 -17.06
C ILE A 10 -10.05 1.44 -15.59
N PHE A 11 -11.03 0.77 -15.01
CA PHE A 11 -10.91 0.20 -13.67
C PHE A 11 -10.16 -1.13 -13.74
N LEU A 12 -9.27 -1.37 -12.80
CA LEU A 12 -8.51 -2.61 -12.70
C LEU A 12 -9.41 -3.83 -12.50
N GLY A 13 -10.57 -3.62 -11.85
CA GLY A 13 -11.54 -4.67 -11.53
C GLY A 13 -11.01 -5.68 -10.50
N ASP A 14 -11.88 -6.60 -10.10
CA ASP A 14 -11.52 -7.61 -9.08
C ASP A 14 -10.45 -8.57 -9.59
N ALA A 15 -10.51 -8.97 -10.86
CA ALA A 15 -9.50 -9.84 -11.46
C ALA A 15 -8.10 -9.22 -11.42
N GLY A 16 -7.97 -7.94 -11.71
CA GLY A 16 -6.70 -7.24 -11.64
C GLY A 16 -6.19 -7.07 -10.21
N SER A 17 -7.06 -6.74 -9.27
CA SER A 17 -6.67 -6.61 -7.85
C SER A 17 -6.25 -7.94 -7.24
N LEU A 18 -6.92 -9.04 -7.57
CA LEU A 18 -6.54 -10.39 -7.16
C LEU A 18 -5.20 -10.80 -7.76
N LEU A 19 -4.96 -10.52 -9.04
CA LEU A 19 -3.69 -10.82 -9.70
C LEU A 19 -2.52 -10.08 -9.03
N PHE A 20 -2.66 -8.77 -8.76
CA PHE A 20 -1.64 -8.02 -8.04
C PHE A 20 -1.45 -8.51 -6.61
N GLY A 21 -2.52 -8.83 -5.90
CA GLY A 21 -2.46 -9.44 -4.56
C GLY A 21 -1.67 -10.75 -4.57
N THR A 22 -1.90 -11.62 -5.56
CA THR A 22 -1.19 -12.88 -5.72
C THR A 22 0.30 -12.65 -6.00
N ILE A 23 0.64 -11.73 -6.90
CA ILE A 23 2.03 -11.39 -7.22
C ILE A 23 2.75 -10.88 -5.96
N ILE A 24 2.16 -9.94 -5.24
CA ILE A 24 2.72 -9.40 -3.99
C ILE A 24 2.92 -10.51 -2.96
N SER A 25 1.97 -11.43 -2.82
CA SER A 25 2.07 -12.56 -1.89
C SER A 25 3.22 -13.51 -2.26
N ILE A 26 3.39 -13.84 -3.54
CA ILE A 26 4.49 -14.68 -4.01
C ILE A 26 5.84 -14.01 -3.72
N TYR A 27 5.99 -12.72 -4.01
CA TYR A 27 7.22 -11.98 -3.71
C TYR A 27 7.49 -11.89 -2.21
N THR A 28 6.47 -11.66 -1.40
CA THR A 28 6.58 -11.63 0.08
C THR A 28 7.08 -12.97 0.61
N ILE A 29 6.48 -14.08 0.17
CA ILE A 29 6.91 -15.43 0.56
C ILE A 29 8.34 -15.69 0.08
N SER A 30 8.67 -15.32 -1.14
CA SER A 30 10.03 -15.47 -1.69
C SER A 30 11.06 -14.70 -0.87
N ILE A 31 10.78 -13.46 -0.45
CA ILE A 31 11.66 -12.66 0.39
C ILE A 31 11.86 -13.31 1.76
N LEU A 32 10.80 -13.80 2.38
CA LEU A 32 10.86 -14.42 3.70
C LEU A 32 11.56 -15.79 3.69
N SER A 33 11.43 -16.54 2.58
CA SER A 33 12.01 -17.88 2.44
C SER A 33 13.48 -17.89 1.99
N ASN A 34 13.93 -16.86 1.26
CA ASN A 34 15.28 -16.80 0.72
C ASN A 34 16.26 -16.08 1.66
N GLY A 35 17.42 -16.71 1.93
CA GLY A 35 18.45 -16.18 2.82
C GLY A 35 19.23 -14.95 2.28
N TYR A 36 18.97 -14.46 1.06
CA TYR A 36 19.95 -13.67 0.30
C TYR A 36 19.67 -12.18 0.11
N ILE A 37 18.55 -11.62 0.63
CA ILE A 37 18.14 -10.33 0.06
C ILE A 37 18.68 -9.10 0.82
N ILE A 38 18.97 -9.13 2.13
CA ILE A 38 19.38 -7.87 2.80
C ILE A 38 20.56 -8.00 3.77
N LYS A 39 20.64 -8.97 4.58
CA LYS A 39 21.80 -9.34 5.43
C LYS A 39 21.55 -10.74 5.99
N GLN A 40 22.58 -11.57 5.96
CA GLN A 40 22.47 -12.99 6.30
C GLN A 40 22.17 -13.26 7.79
N GLU A 41 22.23 -12.26 8.65
CA GLU A 41 22.24 -12.44 10.09
C GLU A 41 20.90 -12.25 10.82
N TYR A 42 19.86 -11.64 10.17
CA TYR A 42 18.64 -11.30 10.90
C TYR A 42 17.36 -11.51 10.09
N ASP A 43 16.58 -12.50 10.48
CA ASP A 43 15.21 -12.71 9.94
C ASP A 43 14.29 -11.51 10.21
N LEU A 44 14.58 -10.74 11.25
CA LEU A 44 13.87 -9.50 11.57
C LEU A 44 13.94 -8.47 10.43
N HIS A 45 15.07 -8.35 9.73
CA HIS A 45 15.22 -7.41 8.62
C HIS A 45 14.29 -7.73 7.45
N LYS A 46 14.10 -9.01 7.14
CA LYS A 46 13.18 -9.43 6.08
C LYS A 46 11.75 -9.06 6.42
N ILE A 47 11.33 -9.30 7.67
CA ILE A 47 10.00 -8.95 8.17
C ILE A 47 9.79 -7.44 8.11
N LEU A 48 10.74 -6.65 8.60
CA LEU A 48 10.67 -5.19 8.57
C LEU A 48 10.66 -4.64 7.14
N PHE A 49 11.41 -5.24 6.23
CA PHE A 49 11.39 -4.86 4.82
C PHE A 49 10.02 -5.10 4.19
N VAL A 50 9.42 -6.27 4.41
CA VAL A 50 8.06 -6.58 3.94
C VAL A 50 7.04 -5.62 4.53
N ILE A 51 7.11 -5.34 5.83
CA ILE A 51 6.22 -4.37 6.49
C ILE A 51 6.41 -2.97 5.89
N SER A 52 7.63 -2.56 5.59
CA SER A 52 7.89 -1.24 5.00
C SER A 52 7.31 -1.08 3.59
N ILE A 53 7.38 -2.13 2.76
CA ILE A 53 6.76 -2.15 1.43
C ILE A 53 5.22 -2.09 1.54
N LEU A 54 4.65 -2.84 2.46
CA LEU A 54 3.20 -2.91 2.68
C LEU A 54 2.68 -1.83 3.63
N PHE A 55 3.54 -0.90 4.07
CA PHE A 55 3.21 0.10 5.08
C PHE A 55 1.96 0.91 4.73
N TYR A 56 1.90 1.46 3.51
CA TYR A 56 0.77 2.27 3.09
C TYR A 56 -0.57 1.50 3.12
N PRO A 57 -0.72 0.34 2.44
CA PRO A 57 -1.97 -0.39 2.48
C PRO A 57 -2.35 -0.87 3.89
N ILE A 58 -1.38 -1.28 4.71
CA ILE A 58 -1.65 -1.69 6.10
C ILE A 58 -2.19 -0.51 6.90
N VAL A 59 -1.52 0.64 6.89
CA VAL A 59 -1.95 1.83 7.63
C VAL A 59 -3.31 2.32 7.16
N ASP A 60 -3.58 2.32 5.86
CA ASP A 60 -4.88 2.75 5.35
C ASP A 60 -6.02 1.82 5.79
N ILE A 61 -5.85 0.51 5.71
CA ILE A 61 -6.84 -0.47 6.16
C ILE A 61 -7.09 -0.32 7.67
N VAL A 62 -6.04 -0.29 8.48
CA VAL A 62 -6.14 -0.17 9.95
C VAL A 62 -6.84 1.13 10.34
N ARG A 63 -6.44 2.24 9.72
CA ARG A 63 -7.06 3.55 9.95
C ARG A 63 -8.56 3.54 9.64
N VAL A 64 -8.94 3.05 8.46
CA VAL A 64 -10.36 3.01 8.05
C VAL A 64 -11.17 2.07 8.95
N PHE A 65 -10.61 0.93 9.34
CA PHE A 65 -11.22 -0.02 10.26
C PHE A 65 -11.57 0.65 11.60
N PHE A 66 -10.60 1.30 12.25
CA PHE A 66 -10.83 1.99 13.52
C PHE A 66 -11.78 3.17 13.39
N LEU A 67 -11.69 3.96 12.31
CA LEU A 67 -12.61 5.08 12.08
C LEU A 67 -14.06 4.61 11.93
N ARG A 68 -14.31 3.45 11.32
CA ARG A 68 -15.66 2.90 11.19
C ARG A 68 -16.20 2.46 12.54
N ILE A 69 -15.42 1.73 13.32
CA ILE A 69 -15.80 1.33 14.68
C ILE A 69 -16.12 2.55 15.54
N TYR A 70 -15.25 3.57 15.53
CA TYR A 70 -15.45 4.81 16.28
C TYR A 70 -16.75 5.53 15.91
N LYS A 71 -17.15 5.46 14.63
CA LYS A 71 -18.42 6.02 14.13
C LYS A 71 -19.62 5.10 14.30
N GLY A 72 -19.49 3.99 15.03
CA GLY A 72 -20.56 3.01 15.23
C GLY A 72 -21.00 2.29 13.94
N ARG A 73 -20.14 2.24 12.93
CA ARG A 73 -20.43 1.57 11.65
C ARG A 73 -19.71 0.23 11.55
N SER A 74 -20.29 -0.70 10.81
CA SER A 74 -19.61 -1.96 10.52
C SER A 74 -18.29 -1.72 9.78
N PRO A 75 -17.17 -2.36 10.21
CA PRO A 75 -15.88 -2.22 9.56
C PRO A 75 -15.83 -2.78 8.13
N PHE A 76 -16.79 -3.60 7.74
CA PHE A 76 -16.86 -4.29 6.44
C PHE A 76 -17.69 -3.55 5.38
N ILE A 77 -18.32 -2.43 5.72
CA ILE A 77 -19.08 -1.63 4.75
C ILE A 77 -18.10 -0.81 3.89
N ALA A 78 -18.27 -0.89 2.56
CA ALA A 78 -17.49 -0.08 1.64
C ALA A 78 -17.74 1.42 1.85
N ASP A 79 -16.69 2.22 1.86
CA ASP A 79 -16.77 3.68 1.92
C ASP A 79 -15.65 4.36 1.12
N LYS A 80 -15.69 5.70 1.06
CA LYS A 80 -14.71 6.53 0.37
C LYS A 80 -13.73 7.22 1.34
N ASN A 81 -13.51 6.64 2.54
CA ASN A 81 -12.66 7.24 3.57
C ASN A 81 -11.18 6.81 3.48
N HIS A 82 -10.79 6.08 2.44
CA HIS A 82 -9.40 5.71 2.19
C HIS A 82 -8.51 6.95 1.96
N ILE A 83 -7.23 6.86 2.36
CA ILE A 83 -6.26 7.97 2.29
C ILE A 83 -6.19 8.56 0.87
N HIS A 84 -6.19 7.73 -0.17
CA HIS A 84 -6.13 8.21 -1.55
C HIS A 84 -7.34 9.07 -1.93
N HIS A 85 -8.55 8.77 -1.44
CA HIS A 85 -9.73 9.60 -1.66
C HIS A 85 -9.63 10.94 -0.92
N LEU A 86 -9.10 10.94 0.30
CA LEU A 86 -8.88 12.18 1.06
C LEU A 86 -7.84 13.07 0.39
N LEU A 87 -6.75 12.48 -0.11
CA LEU A 87 -5.73 13.20 -0.87
C LEU A 87 -6.26 13.74 -2.20
N LEU A 88 -7.12 12.97 -2.91
CA LEU A 88 -7.77 13.45 -4.13
C LEU A 88 -8.68 14.66 -3.89
N ASN A 89 -9.41 14.66 -2.78
CA ASN A 89 -10.23 15.82 -2.41
C ASN A 89 -9.38 17.06 -2.14
N LYS A 90 -8.15 16.89 -1.63
CA LYS A 90 -7.23 17.99 -1.32
C LYS A 90 -6.43 18.46 -2.55
N PHE A 91 -5.93 17.56 -3.37
CA PHE A 91 -4.98 17.87 -4.45
C PHE A 91 -5.60 17.84 -5.85
N SER A 92 -6.83 17.38 -6.01
CA SER A 92 -7.62 17.33 -7.26
C SER A 92 -6.96 16.60 -8.45
N LYS A 93 -5.69 16.20 -8.37
CA LYS A 93 -4.94 15.51 -9.43
C LYS A 93 -4.49 14.12 -9.00
N HIS A 94 -4.88 13.09 -9.73
CA HIS A 94 -4.48 11.71 -9.47
C HIS A 94 -2.94 11.52 -9.47
N SER A 95 -2.24 12.17 -10.41
CA SER A 95 -0.77 12.09 -10.49
C SER A 95 -0.08 12.59 -9.23
N SER A 96 -0.56 13.69 -8.64
CA SER A 96 -0.02 14.22 -7.39
C SER A 96 -0.24 13.26 -6.22
N VAL A 97 -1.42 12.63 -6.15
CA VAL A 97 -1.73 11.66 -5.10
C VAL A 97 -0.82 10.42 -5.22
N VAL A 98 -0.68 9.87 -6.43
CA VAL A 98 0.22 8.73 -6.67
C VAL A 98 1.65 9.07 -6.28
N LEU A 99 2.14 10.25 -6.69
CA LEU A 99 3.49 10.70 -6.37
C LEU A 99 3.72 10.83 -4.85
N ILE A 100 2.78 11.43 -4.13
CA ILE A 100 2.85 11.57 -2.66
C ILE A 100 2.90 10.19 -1.99
N LEU A 101 2.02 9.27 -2.38
CA LEU A 101 1.97 7.93 -1.81
C LEU A 101 3.24 7.13 -2.12
N THR A 102 3.75 7.21 -3.35
CA THR A 102 5.00 6.54 -3.74
C THR A 102 6.19 7.10 -2.97
N LEU A 103 6.32 8.42 -2.87
CA LEU A 103 7.40 9.05 -2.11
C LEU A 103 7.32 8.70 -0.61
N SER A 104 6.13 8.70 -0.02
CA SER A 104 5.96 8.33 1.39
C SER A 104 6.37 6.87 1.65
N THR A 105 6.03 5.96 0.76
CA THR A 105 6.44 4.54 0.87
C THR A 105 7.95 4.40 0.71
N LEU A 106 8.55 5.08 -0.27
CA LEU A 106 10.01 5.07 -0.45
C LEU A 106 10.77 5.64 0.75
N THR A 107 10.29 6.72 1.35
CA THR A 107 10.91 7.29 2.56
C THR A 107 10.85 6.31 3.72
N VAL A 108 9.74 5.59 3.92
CA VAL A 108 9.61 4.57 4.95
C VAL A 108 10.60 3.43 4.70
N ILE A 109 10.70 2.93 3.47
CA ILE A 109 11.65 1.86 3.11
C ILE A 109 13.10 2.31 3.42
N LEU A 110 13.49 3.51 2.98
CA LEU A 110 14.83 4.04 3.21
C LEU A 110 15.15 4.24 4.69
N LEU A 111 14.19 4.73 5.48
CA LEU A 111 14.35 4.89 6.92
C LEU A 111 14.56 3.54 7.61
N PHE A 112 13.75 2.53 7.29
CA PHE A 112 13.94 1.19 7.85
C PHE A 112 15.28 0.58 7.46
N GLN A 113 15.72 0.75 6.22
CA GLN A 113 17.02 0.25 5.78
C GLN A 113 18.22 1.01 6.38
N SER A 114 18.06 2.29 6.74
CA SER A 114 19.14 3.07 7.36
C SER A 114 19.32 2.78 8.85
N VAL A 115 18.27 2.31 9.53
CA VAL A 115 18.30 2.04 10.98
C VAL A 115 18.75 0.61 11.26
N PHE A 116 18.54 -0.31 10.33
CA PHE A 116 18.82 -1.74 10.46
C PHE A 116 19.73 -2.25 9.34
#